data_83bf8e4d74d68107d2e1f64aa36a90ff
#
_entry.id   83bf8e4d74d68107d2e1f64aa36a90ff
#
_cell.length_a   1.000
_cell.length_b   1.000
_cell.length_c   1.000
_cell.angle_alpha   90.00
_cell.angle_beta   90.00
_cell.angle_gamma   90.00
#
_symmetry.space_group_name_H-M   'P 1'
#
loop_
_entity.id
_entity.type
_entity.pdbx_description
1 polymer ?
#
loop_
_entity_poly.entity_id
_entity_poly.type
_entity_poly.pdbx_seq_one_letter_code
_entity_poly.pdbx_strand_id
1 'polypeptide(L)'
;MRARVIYNPTSGREIVKKNLVEIFQVYEEAGYETSAYATTPEPNSARNEAERAAKVGFDLIVAAGGDGTINEVVNGIAGLDKRPKLAIIPAGTTNDYARALHIPRNNLVEAAKVIQKEQSFFMDVGEAVMEDKLSYFINIGGGGMLTELTYDVPSQLKSVFGYLAYFVKGAEMLPRIKPIPMHIEYDDGIFEGEATMFLVALTNSIGGFEQIAPDALLDDGKFTLIVVKSSNLVDMMHLVAQVLNGGKHLSNSKILYTKTSKIIARPPNSSNMMINLDGEYGGNAPVTFTNLHQHVEIIASTDDIQKAVDKKDENAEDVEDAFIKEVEELTNTDINGDGEIHSSKKEDHEN
;
A
#
# COMPACT_ATOMS: atom_id res chain seq x y z
N MET A 1 -10.15 2.29 30.28
CA MET A 1 -10.02 1.57 29.00
C MET A 1 -8.67 0.88 28.96
N ARG A 2 -8.49 -0.19 28.15
CA ARG A 2 -7.21 -0.91 28.07
C ARG A 2 -6.66 -0.85 26.66
N ALA A 3 -5.36 -0.51 26.52
CA ALA A 3 -4.64 -0.49 25.25
C ALA A 3 -3.56 -1.57 25.19
N ARG A 4 -3.43 -2.22 24.03
CA ARG A 4 -2.39 -3.20 23.74
C ARG A 4 -1.50 -2.72 22.61
N VAL A 5 -0.27 -2.36 22.93
CA VAL A 5 0.76 -2.00 21.94
C VAL A 5 1.43 -3.28 21.45
N ILE A 6 1.18 -3.64 20.19
CA ILE A 6 1.81 -4.78 19.51
C ILE A 6 2.92 -4.20 18.64
N TYR A 7 4.18 -4.50 18.96
CA TYR A 7 5.29 -3.89 18.28
C TYR A 7 6.30 -4.90 17.74
N ASN A 8 6.85 -4.60 16.57
CA ASN A 8 7.96 -5.35 16.04
C ASN A 8 9.29 -4.81 16.64
N PRO A 9 10.01 -5.60 17.45
CA PRO A 9 11.19 -5.13 18.17
C PRO A 9 12.37 -4.80 17.25
N THR A 10 12.38 -5.28 16.00
CA THR A 10 13.46 -5.04 15.03
C THR A 10 13.14 -3.93 14.02
N SER A 11 11.89 -3.45 13.98
CA SER A 11 11.48 -2.38 13.06
C SER A 11 12.24 -1.08 13.33
N GLY A 12 12.60 -0.39 12.24
CA GLY A 12 13.24 0.93 12.32
C GLY A 12 14.53 0.96 13.16
N ARG A 13 15.35 -0.08 13.15
CA ARG A 13 16.55 -0.22 13.99
C ARG A 13 16.24 -0.14 15.49
N GLU A 14 15.19 -0.83 15.94
CA GLU A 14 14.72 -0.90 17.34
C GLU A 14 14.16 0.42 17.88
N ILE A 15 13.77 1.35 17.03
CA ILE A 15 13.32 2.68 17.46
C ILE A 15 12.03 2.60 18.30
N VAL A 16 11.11 1.66 18.00
CA VAL A 16 9.88 1.47 18.79
C VAL A 16 10.23 1.11 20.23
N LYS A 17 11.15 0.14 20.43
CA LYS A 17 11.58 -0.30 21.75
C LYS A 17 12.16 0.85 22.59
N LYS A 18 12.90 1.76 21.96
CA LYS A 18 13.52 2.91 22.64
C LYS A 18 12.49 3.94 23.09
N ASN A 19 11.36 4.06 22.41
CA ASN A 19 10.31 5.05 22.68
C ASN A 19 9.11 4.47 23.44
N LEU A 20 9.13 3.20 23.88
CA LEU A 20 7.96 2.55 24.49
C LEU A 20 7.44 3.28 25.73
N VAL A 21 8.32 3.82 26.56
CA VAL A 21 7.94 4.53 27.80
C VAL A 21 7.15 5.78 27.45
N GLU A 22 7.64 6.56 26.49
CA GLU A 22 6.95 7.80 26.05
C GLU A 22 5.63 7.47 25.33
N ILE A 23 5.61 6.41 24.52
CA ILE A 23 4.38 5.93 23.88
C ILE A 23 3.34 5.52 24.93
N PHE A 24 3.75 4.81 25.97
CA PHE A 24 2.84 4.41 27.08
C PHE A 24 2.26 5.62 27.76
N GLN A 25 3.11 6.59 28.10
CA GLN A 25 2.67 7.81 28.75
C GLN A 25 1.58 8.53 27.95
N VAL A 26 1.73 8.63 26.61
CA VAL A 26 0.72 9.25 25.75
C VAL A 26 -0.63 8.53 25.86
N TYR A 27 -0.66 7.20 25.82
CA TYR A 27 -1.91 6.44 25.91
C TYR A 27 -2.48 6.44 27.33
N GLU A 28 -1.65 6.45 28.39
CA GLU A 28 -2.07 6.58 29.77
C GLU A 28 -2.70 7.95 30.04
N GLU A 29 -2.11 9.04 29.52
CA GLU A 29 -2.69 10.39 29.55
C GLU A 29 -4.03 10.45 28.80
N ALA A 30 -4.23 9.64 27.77
CA ALA A 30 -5.52 9.49 27.07
C ALA A 30 -6.50 8.54 27.80
N GLY A 31 -6.18 8.08 29.01
CA GLY A 31 -7.06 7.28 29.87
C GLY A 31 -7.03 5.77 29.61
N TYR A 32 -5.99 5.24 28.98
CA TYR A 32 -5.81 3.81 28.76
C TYR A 32 -4.82 3.20 29.76
N GLU A 33 -5.17 2.08 30.35
CA GLU A 33 -4.21 1.16 30.98
C GLU A 33 -3.43 0.46 29.86
N THR A 34 -2.13 0.80 29.69
CA THR A 34 -1.34 0.43 28.52
C THR A 34 -0.41 -0.74 28.82
N SER A 35 -0.34 -1.67 27.91
CA SER A 35 0.60 -2.81 27.96
C SER A 35 1.18 -3.09 26.58
N ALA A 36 2.36 -3.72 26.52
CA ALA A 36 3.01 -4.05 25.26
C ALA A 36 3.16 -5.56 25.05
N TYR A 37 3.27 -5.91 23.76
CA TYR A 37 3.66 -7.22 23.29
C TYR A 37 4.70 -7.05 22.17
N ALA A 38 5.88 -7.61 22.36
CA ALA A 38 6.89 -7.69 21.32
C ALA A 38 6.58 -8.89 20.40
N THR A 39 6.46 -8.65 19.11
CA THR A 39 6.30 -9.75 18.14
C THR A 39 7.56 -10.61 18.11
N THR A 40 7.37 -11.89 17.77
CA THR A 40 8.44 -12.84 17.55
C THR A 40 8.68 -13.05 16.04
N PRO A 41 9.77 -13.73 15.63
CA PRO A 41 9.97 -14.12 14.24
C PRO A 41 8.98 -15.17 13.72
N GLU A 42 8.15 -15.74 14.60
CA GLU A 42 7.11 -16.71 14.21
C GLU A 42 6.05 -16.04 13.33
N PRO A 43 5.62 -16.69 12.24
CA PRO A 43 4.55 -16.17 11.38
C PRO A 43 3.26 -15.88 12.18
N ASN A 44 2.59 -14.81 11.80
CA ASN A 44 1.33 -14.36 12.43
C ASN A 44 1.47 -13.98 13.92
N SER A 45 2.65 -13.64 14.41
CA SER A 45 2.85 -13.27 15.82
C SER A 45 2.01 -12.06 16.22
N ALA A 46 1.97 -11.01 15.40
CA ALA A 46 1.13 -9.83 15.65
C ALA A 46 -0.36 -10.15 15.49
N ARG A 47 -0.74 -10.94 14.50
CA ARG A 47 -2.12 -11.39 14.26
C ARG A 47 -2.67 -12.14 15.45
N ASN A 48 -1.96 -13.14 15.96
CA ASN A 48 -2.40 -13.98 17.07
C ASN A 48 -2.58 -13.16 18.36
N GLU A 49 -1.65 -12.22 18.62
CA GLU A 49 -1.79 -11.34 19.79
C GLU A 49 -2.92 -10.34 19.63
N ALA A 50 -3.14 -9.78 18.43
CA ALA A 50 -4.24 -8.87 18.16
C ALA A 50 -5.61 -9.56 18.39
N GLU A 51 -5.77 -10.77 17.86
CA GLU A 51 -6.97 -11.58 18.05
C GLU A 51 -7.18 -11.91 19.54
N ARG A 52 -6.12 -12.34 20.25
CA ARG A 52 -6.17 -12.62 21.68
C ARG A 52 -6.57 -11.39 22.48
N ALA A 53 -5.92 -10.24 22.24
CA ALA A 53 -6.20 -9.00 22.93
C ALA A 53 -7.64 -8.54 22.72
N ALA A 54 -8.15 -8.61 21.50
CA ALA A 54 -9.54 -8.28 21.18
C ALA A 54 -10.52 -9.19 21.95
N LYS A 55 -10.30 -10.51 21.92
CA LYS A 55 -11.16 -11.51 22.62
C LYS A 55 -11.19 -11.33 24.13
N VAL A 56 -10.09 -10.88 24.76
CA VAL A 56 -10.07 -10.60 26.21
C VAL A 56 -10.52 -9.18 26.55
N GLY A 57 -10.99 -8.43 25.56
CA GLY A 57 -11.69 -7.15 25.73
C GLY A 57 -10.77 -5.95 25.91
N PHE A 58 -9.65 -5.88 25.19
CA PHE A 58 -8.93 -4.61 25.01
C PHE A 58 -9.78 -3.67 24.14
N ASP A 59 -9.78 -2.37 24.51
CA ASP A 59 -10.57 -1.35 23.83
C ASP A 59 -9.81 -0.75 22.62
N LEU A 60 -8.47 -0.78 22.69
CA LEU A 60 -7.57 -0.26 21.70
C LEU A 60 -6.42 -1.23 21.42
N ILE A 61 -6.13 -1.49 20.15
CA ILE A 61 -4.90 -2.14 19.71
C ILE A 61 -4.07 -1.11 18.96
N VAL A 62 -2.80 -1.02 19.33
CA VAL A 62 -1.82 -0.14 18.70
C VAL A 62 -0.84 -0.99 17.91
N ALA A 63 -0.88 -0.89 16.58
CA ALA A 63 0.07 -1.56 15.70
C ALA A 63 1.31 -0.68 15.53
N ALA A 64 2.42 -1.05 16.16
CA ALA A 64 3.68 -0.31 16.11
C ALA A 64 4.74 -1.08 15.31
N GLY A 65 4.88 -0.76 14.03
CA GLY A 65 5.76 -1.47 13.11
C GLY A 65 5.67 -0.97 11.68
N GLY A 66 6.12 -1.75 10.72
CA GLY A 66 5.91 -1.51 9.29
C GLY A 66 4.56 -2.03 8.82
N ASP A 67 4.30 -1.86 7.51
CA ASP A 67 3.02 -2.23 6.88
C ASP A 67 2.66 -3.71 7.12
N GLY A 68 3.63 -4.63 7.11
CA GLY A 68 3.39 -6.05 7.44
C GLY A 68 2.90 -6.28 8.88
N THR A 69 3.40 -5.54 9.87
CA THR A 69 2.91 -5.62 11.26
C THR A 69 1.48 -5.12 11.36
N ILE A 70 1.16 -4.03 10.66
CA ILE A 70 -0.19 -3.45 10.61
C ILE A 70 -1.15 -4.43 9.94
N ASN A 71 -0.75 -5.03 8.81
CA ASN A 71 -1.54 -6.04 8.10
C ASN A 71 -1.84 -7.26 9.00
N GLU A 72 -0.84 -7.81 9.70
CA GLU A 72 -1.06 -8.91 10.66
C GLU A 72 -2.06 -8.53 11.75
N VAL A 73 -1.95 -7.32 12.33
CA VAL A 73 -2.90 -6.85 13.37
C VAL A 73 -4.31 -6.76 12.81
N VAL A 74 -4.50 -6.20 11.62
CA VAL A 74 -5.82 -6.14 10.96
C VAL A 74 -6.36 -7.54 10.70
N ASN A 75 -5.56 -8.46 10.19
CA ASN A 75 -5.96 -9.85 10.00
C ASN A 75 -6.33 -10.57 11.31
N GLY A 76 -5.84 -10.08 12.46
CA GLY A 76 -6.22 -10.60 13.78
C GLY A 76 -7.57 -10.10 14.28
N ILE A 77 -8.01 -8.90 13.84
CA ILE A 77 -9.23 -8.28 14.36
C ILE A 77 -10.39 -8.22 13.36
N ALA A 78 -10.11 -8.15 12.06
CA ALA A 78 -11.12 -7.90 11.03
C ALA A 78 -12.24 -8.95 11.00
N GLY A 79 -11.93 -10.22 11.26
CA GLY A 79 -12.91 -11.32 11.28
C GLY A 79 -13.74 -11.42 12.56
N LEU A 80 -13.55 -10.53 13.54
CA LEU A 80 -14.27 -10.60 14.83
C LEU A 80 -15.58 -9.80 14.77
N ASP A 81 -16.60 -10.27 15.50
CA ASP A 81 -17.87 -9.55 15.65
C ASP A 81 -17.69 -8.23 16.42
N LYS A 82 -16.89 -8.27 17.50
CA LYS A 82 -16.53 -7.08 18.30
C LYS A 82 -15.06 -6.77 18.09
N ARG A 83 -14.79 -5.66 17.40
CA ARG A 83 -13.45 -5.17 17.10
C ARG A 83 -13.05 -4.04 18.04
N PRO A 84 -11.82 -4.05 18.58
CA PRO A 84 -11.24 -2.88 19.25
C PRO A 84 -10.95 -1.78 18.23
N LYS A 85 -10.77 -0.55 18.70
CA LYS A 85 -10.20 0.51 17.87
C LYS A 85 -8.76 0.18 17.50
N LEU A 86 -8.32 0.64 16.34
CA LEU A 86 -6.95 0.48 15.85
C LEU A 86 -6.23 1.82 15.84
N ALA A 87 -5.03 1.87 16.42
CA ALA A 87 -4.09 2.97 16.25
C ALA A 87 -2.81 2.47 15.57
N ILE A 88 -2.13 3.34 14.84
CA ILE A 88 -0.94 3.01 14.08
C ILE A 88 0.23 3.87 14.53
N ILE A 89 1.38 3.23 14.80
CA ILE A 89 2.67 3.88 15.00
C ILE A 89 3.62 3.35 13.93
N PRO A 90 3.89 4.13 12.86
CA PRO A 90 4.67 3.67 11.72
C PRO A 90 6.15 3.61 12.06
N ALA A 91 6.74 2.43 11.94
CA ALA A 91 8.17 2.18 12.16
C ALA A 91 8.82 1.37 11.03
N GLY A 92 8.17 1.26 9.89
CA GLY A 92 8.68 0.62 8.68
C GLY A 92 9.42 1.58 7.76
N THR A 93 9.72 1.11 6.55
CA THR A 93 10.40 1.90 5.51
C THR A 93 9.39 2.70 4.68
N THR A 94 8.33 2.08 4.20
CA THR A 94 7.35 2.69 3.27
C THR A 94 6.23 3.37 4.04
N ASN A 95 5.64 2.65 5.00
CA ASN A 95 4.55 3.12 5.86
C ASN A 95 3.39 3.71 5.03
N ASP A 96 2.99 3.01 3.97
CA ASP A 96 1.96 3.47 3.03
C ASP A 96 0.64 3.76 3.74
N TYR A 97 0.29 2.92 4.70
CA TYR A 97 -0.94 3.06 5.45
C TYR A 97 -0.96 4.31 6.32
N ALA A 98 0.14 4.56 7.03
CA ALA A 98 0.28 5.78 7.82
C ALA A 98 0.32 7.03 6.93
N ARG A 99 0.84 6.90 5.69
CA ARG A 99 0.81 7.97 4.68
C ARG A 99 -0.62 8.31 4.26
N ALA A 100 -1.41 7.30 3.89
CA ALA A 100 -2.80 7.49 3.49
C ALA A 100 -3.66 8.12 4.60
N LEU A 101 -3.33 7.84 5.87
CA LEU A 101 -4.00 8.36 7.06
C LEU A 101 -3.39 9.67 7.58
N HIS A 102 -2.37 10.22 6.92
CA HIS A 102 -1.62 11.41 7.35
C HIS A 102 -1.08 11.33 8.79
N ILE A 103 -0.76 10.11 9.26
CA ILE A 103 -0.13 9.89 10.56
C ILE A 103 1.35 10.27 10.47
N PRO A 104 1.90 11.01 11.47
CA PRO A 104 3.32 11.36 11.49
C PRO A 104 4.23 10.13 11.35
N ARG A 105 5.15 10.14 10.35
CA ARG A 105 6.02 8.98 10.05
C ARG A 105 7.46 9.13 10.56
N ASN A 106 7.85 10.35 10.89
CA ASN A 106 9.23 10.67 11.28
C ASN A 106 9.43 10.70 12.80
N ASN A 107 8.35 10.60 13.57
CA ASN A 107 8.39 10.64 15.04
C ASN A 107 7.28 9.75 15.61
N LEU A 108 7.67 8.68 16.31
CA LEU A 108 6.76 7.67 16.85
C LEU A 108 5.88 8.23 17.98
N VAL A 109 6.42 9.15 18.78
CA VAL A 109 5.67 9.77 19.88
C VAL A 109 4.61 10.71 19.31
N GLU A 110 4.93 11.49 18.27
CA GLU A 110 3.94 12.31 17.57
C GLU A 110 2.87 11.45 16.88
N ALA A 111 3.24 10.29 16.35
CA ALA A 111 2.26 9.32 15.84
C ALA A 111 1.34 8.80 16.96
N ALA A 112 1.87 8.51 18.15
CA ALA A 112 1.06 8.12 19.30
C ALA A 112 0.12 9.26 19.76
N LYS A 113 0.56 10.51 19.72
CA LYS A 113 -0.25 11.69 20.12
C LYS A 113 -1.48 11.93 19.23
N VAL A 114 -1.62 11.25 18.10
CA VAL A 114 -2.85 11.34 17.29
C VAL A 114 -4.08 10.93 18.12
N ILE A 115 -3.93 10.04 19.11
CA ILE A 115 -5.02 9.67 20.06
C ILE A 115 -5.58 10.89 20.83
N GLN A 116 -4.75 11.90 21.11
CA GLN A 116 -5.13 13.11 21.85
C GLN A 116 -6.04 14.04 21.06
N LYS A 117 -6.18 13.82 19.74
CA LYS A 117 -7.15 14.56 18.92
C LYS A 117 -8.58 14.08 19.11
N GLU A 118 -8.76 12.94 19.79
CA GLU A 118 -10.06 12.31 20.07
C GLU A 118 -10.90 12.07 18.79
N GLN A 119 -10.22 11.90 17.65
CA GLN A 119 -10.82 11.64 16.34
C GLN A 119 -10.60 10.19 15.94
N SER A 120 -11.63 9.59 15.40
CA SER A 120 -11.59 8.27 14.76
C SER A 120 -12.63 8.20 13.66
N PHE A 121 -12.44 7.32 12.70
CA PHE A 121 -13.44 7.03 11.68
C PHE A 121 -13.45 5.54 11.35
N PHE A 122 -14.54 5.08 10.80
CA PHE A 122 -14.65 3.71 10.31
C PHE A 122 -14.10 3.63 8.89
N MET A 123 -13.19 2.72 8.69
CA MET A 123 -12.46 2.52 7.48
C MET A 123 -12.83 1.20 6.82
N ASP A 124 -12.82 1.18 5.50
CA ASP A 124 -13.02 0.00 4.69
C ASP A 124 -11.86 -1.00 4.85
N VAL A 125 -12.18 -2.28 4.73
CA VAL A 125 -11.21 -3.38 4.72
C VAL A 125 -11.50 -4.27 3.52
N GLY A 126 -10.48 -4.66 2.79
CA GLY A 126 -10.61 -5.65 1.74
C GLY A 126 -10.57 -7.06 2.31
N GLU A 127 -11.58 -7.85 1.99
CA GLU A 127 -11.61 -9.29 2.20
C GLU A 127 -11.19 -10.00 0.92
N ALA A 128 -10.26 -10.94 1.01
CA ALA A 128 -9.81 -11.77 -0.10
C ALA A 128 -10.03 -13.26 0.23
N VAL A 129 -10.88 -13.91 -0.55
CA VAL A 129 -11.21 -15.33 -0.41
C VAL A 129 -10.59 -16.08 -1.58
N MET A 130 -9.68 -17.00 -1.28
CA MET A 130 -9.01 -17.89 -2.22
C MET A 130 -9.20 -19.31 -1.72
N GLU A 131 -9.73 -20.21 -2.57
CA GLU A 131 -10.00 -21.63 -2.28
C GLU A 131 -10.30 -21.92 -0.77
N ASP A 132 -9.27 -22.19 0.05
CA ASP A 132 -9.41 -22.48 1.47
C ASP A 132 -8.84 -21.38 2.40
N LYS A 133 -8.52 -20.20 1.85
CA LYS A 133 -7.88 -19.13 2.61
C LYS A 133 -8.68 -17.84 2.58
N LEU A 134 -9.00 -17.33 3.77
CA LEU A 134 -9.53 -15.99 4.00
C LEU A 134 -8.41 -15.08 4.53
N SER A 135 -8.21 -13.95 3.90
CA SER A 135 -7.26 -12.91 4.32
C SER A 135 -7.88 -11.54 4.19
N TYR A 136 -7.39 -10.59 4.98
CA TYR A 136 -7.79 -9.19 4.91
C TYR A 136 -6.61 -8.33 4.46
N PHE A 137 -6.91 -7.24 3.76
CA PHE A 137 -5.93 -6.24 3.36
C PHE A 137 -6.53 -4.83 3.50
N ILE A 138 -5.69 -3.85 3.62
CA ILE A 138 -6.08 -2.49 4.00
C ILE A 138 -5.56 -1.43 3.05
N ASN A 139 -4.58 -1.79 2.21
CA ASN A 139 -3.99 -0.86 1.25
C ASN A 139 -4.25 -1.34 -0.19
N ILE A 140 -3.70 -2.48 -0.56
CA ILE A 140 -3.75 -2.95 -1.92
C ILE A 140 -3.82 -4.47 -2.02
N GLY A 141 -4.69 -4.97 -2.90
CA GLY A 141 -4.65 -6.32 -3.44
C GLY A 141 -4.30 -6.31 -4.93
N GLY A 142 -3.90 -7.44 -5.48
CA GLY A 142 -3.67 -7.53 -6.90
C GLY A 142 -3.10 -8.85 -7.35
N GLY A 143 -2.98 -9.01 -8.68
CA GLY A 143 -2.43 -10.21 -9.30
C GLY A 143 -1.81 -9.94 -10.67
N GLY A 144 -1.04 -10.89 -11.16
CA GLY A 144 -0.32 -10.80 -12.43
C GLY A 144 1.19 -10.73 -12.27
N MET A 145 1.91 -10.61 -13.38
CA MET A 145 3.38 -10.73 -13.40
C MET A 145 4.12 -9.67 -12.55
N LEU A 146 3.59 -8.44 -12.46
CA LEU A 146 4.24 -7.39 -11.67
C LEU A 146 4.17 -7.67 -10.16
N THR A 147 3.19 -8.43 -9.70
CA THR A 147 3.10 -8.80 -8.29
C THR A 147 4.18 -9.81 -7.89
N GLU A 148 4.64 -10.64 -8.83
CA GLU A 148 5.76 -11.58 -8.59
C GLU A 148 7.09 -10.85 -8.39
N LEU A 149 7.27 -9.69 -9.04
CA LEU A 149 8.50 -8.92 -8.98
C LEU A 149 8.73 -8.21 -7.64
N THR A 150 7.68 -7.95 -6.88
CA THR A 150 7.80 -7.29 -5.56
C THR A 150 8.51 -8.16 -4.54
N TYR A 151 8.57 -9.48 -4.74
CA TYR A 151 9.26 -10.42 -3.85
C TYR A 151 10.77 -10.50 -4.08
N ASP A 152 11.25 -10.16 -5.28
CA ASP A 152 12.67 -10.31 -5.65
C ASP A 152 13.56 -9.10 -5.27
N VAL A 153 13.00 -8.03 -4.71
CA VAL A 153 13.78 -6.84 -4.31
C VAL A 153 14.36 -7.02 -2.90
N PRO A 154 15.69 -7.15 -2.75
CA PRO A 154 16.32 -7.27 -1.44
C PRO A 154 16.00 -6.07 -0.55
N SER A 155 15.64 -6.33 0.72
CA SER A 155 15.30 -5.30 1.71
C SER A 155 16.40 -4.25 1.93
N GLN A 156 17.66 -4.60 1.63
CA GLN A 156 18.81 -3.71 1.73
C GLN A 156 18.84 -2.63 0.64
N LEU A 157 18.34 -2.92 -0.58
CA LEU A 157 18.21 -1.93 -1.65
C LEU A 157 17.08 -0.93 -1.36
N LYS A 158 16.03 -1.37 -0.69
CA LYS A 158 14.91 -0.52 -0.25
C LYS A 158 15.37 0.62 0.67
N SER A 159 16.39 0.40 1.48
CA SER A 159 16.85 1.34 2.51
C SER A 159 17.90 2.36 2.03
N VAL A 160 18.60 2.08 0.92
CA VAL A 160 19.74 2.91 0.47
C VAL A 160 19.35 3.86 -0.67
N PHE A 161 18.52 3.41 -1.60
CA PHE A 161 18.17 4.15 -2.81
C PHE A 161 16.70 4.60 -2.87
N GLY A 162 15.89 4.32 -1.81
CA GLY A 162 14.49 4.72 -1.78
C GLY A 162 13.71 4.23 -3.02
N TYR A 163 12.84 5.09 -3.54
CA TYR A 163 11.99 4.78 -4.70
C TYR A 163 12.76 4.57 -6.00
N LEU A 164 13.91 5.22 -6.16
CA LEU A 164 14.75 5.11 -7.37
C LEU A 164 15.23 3.67 -7.62
N ALA A 165 15.55 2.93 -6.55
CA ALA A 165 15.96 1.52 -6.67
C ALA A 165 14.85 0.63 -7.22
N TYR A 166 13.59 0.93 -6.90
CA TYR A 166 12.46 0.20 -7.47
C TYR A 166 12.31 0.47 -8.95
N PHE A 167 12.56 1.70 -9.40
CA PHE A 167 12.46 2.06 -10.81
C PHE A 167 13.58 1.45 -11.65
N VAL A 168 14.83 1.52 -11.19
CA VAL A 168 15.97 0.92 -11.92
C VAL A 168 15.77 -0.59 -12.02
N LYS A 169 15.42 -1.25 -10.92
CA LYS A 169 15.09 -2.67 -10.92
C LYS A 169 13.87 -3.00 -11.79
N GLY A 170 12.83 -2.17 -11.69
CA GLY A 170 11.63 -2.28 -12.52
C GLY A 170 11.95 -2.17 -14.01
N ALA A 171 12.75 -1.19 -14.42
CA ALA A 171 13.16 -1.00 -15.81
C ALA A 171 13.98 -2.19 -16.36
N GLU A 172 14.85 -2.79 -15.55
CA GLU A 172 15.56 -4.03 -15.91
C GLU A 172 14.62 -5.24 -16.08
N MET A 173 13.50 -5.25 -15.38
CA MET A 173 12.55 -6.37 -15.35
C MET A 173 11.41 -6.22 -16.35
N LEU A 174 11.09 -4.99 -16.78
CA LEU A 174 10.03 -4.71 -17.76
C LEU A 174 10.09 -5.58 -19.03
N PRO A 175 11.26 -5.89 -19.63
CA PRO A 175 11.32 -6.76 -20.79
C PRO A 175 10.92 -8.23 -20.53
N ARG A 176 10.87 -8.63 -19.25
CA ARG A 176 10.50 -10.00 -18.83
C ARG A 176 9.01 -10.13 -18.52
N ILE A 177 8.30 -9.02 -18.41
CA ILE A 177 6.89 -9.00 -18.11
C ILE A 177 6.10 -9.47 -19.31
N LYS A 178 5.40 -10.60 -19.16
CA LYS A 178 4.52 -11.14 -20.20
C LYS A 178 3.07 -10.96 -19.74
N PRO A 179 2.19 -10.41 -20.61
CA PRO A 179 0.77 -10.43 -20.34
C PRO A 179 0.28 -11.86 -20.15
N ILE A 180 -0.66 -12.04 -19.25
CA ILE A 180 -1.37 -13.30 -19.03
C ILE A 180 -2.86 -13.11 -19.30
N PRO A 181 -3.55 -14.13 -19.80
CA PRO A 181 -4.98 -14.06 -19.97
C PRO A 181 -5.66 -13.99 -18.59
N MET A 182 -6.58 -13.03 -18.43
CA MET A 182 -7.32 -12.79 -17.20
C MET A 182 -8.81 -12.68 -17.50
N HIS A 183 -9.64 -13.20 -16.58
CA HIS A 183 -11.06 -12.98 -16.52
C HIS A 183 -11.35 -12.30 -15.16
N ILE A 184 -11.82 -11.06 -15.19
CA ILE A 184 -12.08 -10.24 -13.99
C ILE A 184 -13.52 -9.74 -14.07
N GLU A 185 -14.37 -10.27 -13.19
CA GLU A 185 -15.73 -9.79 -12.99
C GLU A 185 -15.74 -8.68 -11.91
N TYR A 186 -16.46 -7.61 -12.12
CA TYR A 186 -16.66 -6.51 -11.18
C TYR A 186 -18.09 -6.00 -11.27
N ASP A 187 -18.55 -5.12 -10.34
CA ASP A 187 -19.97 -4.75 -10.19
C ASP A 187 -20.68 -4.42 -11.53
N ASP A 188 -20.01 -3.63 -12.38
CA ASP A 188 -20.63 -3.09 -13.59
C ASP A 188 -20.16 -3.74 -14.89
N GLY A 189 -19.33 -4.81 -14.81
CA GLY A 189 -18.85 -5.43 -16.04
C GLY A 189 -17.89 -6.59 -15.86
N ILE A 190 -17.32 -6.97 -17.00
CA ILE A 190 -16.32 -8.05 -17.08
C ILE A 190 -15.16 -7.58 -17.96
N PHE A 191 -13.94 -7.74 -17.48
CA PHE A 191 -12.74 -7.70 -18.30
C PHE A 191 -12.35 -9.10 -18.70
N GLU A 192 -12.21 -9.34 -19.99
CA GLU A 192 -11.72 -10.60 -20.54
C GLU A 192 -10.65 -10.30 -21.59
N GLY A 193 -9.44 -10.76 -21.38
CA GLY A 193 -8.32 -10.49 -22.27
C GLY A 193 -6.96 -10.66 -21.61
N GLU A 194 -5.93 -10.29 -22.34
CA GLU A 194 -4.57 -10.28 -21.81
C GLU A 194 -4.29 -9.01 -21.02
N ALA A 195 -3.78 -9.18 -19.80
CA ALA A 195 -3.36 -8.09 -18.95
C ALA A 195 -2.01 -8.43 -18.29
N THR A 196 -1.24 -7.38 -18.00
CA THR A 196 0.05 -7.51 -17.33
C THR A 196 -0.15 -7.67 -15.83
N MET A 197 -1.11 -6.93 -15.28
CA MET A 197 -1.48 -6.95 -13.87
C MET A 197 -2.87 -6.37 -13.66
N PHE A 198 -3.44 -6.64 -12.50
CA PHE A 198 -4.53 -5.86 -11.94
C PHE A 198 -4.23 -5.47 -10.50
N LEU A 199 -4.75 -4.33 -10.09
CA LEU A 199 -4.65 -3.79 -8.72
C LEU A 199 -6.04 -3.50 -8.19
N VAL A 200 -6.21 -3.71 -6.89
CA VAL A 200 -7.44 -3.48 -6.13
C VAL A 200 -7.06 -2.58 -4.95
N ALA A 201 -7.21 -1.27 -5.13
CA ALA A 201 -6.77 -0.29 -4.16
C ALA A 201 -7.89 0.16 -3.22
N LEU A 202 -7.58 0.24 -1.93
CA LEU A 202 -8.39 0.85 -0.86
C LEU A 202 -7.89 2.25 -0.52
N THR A 203 -6.62 2.54 -0.77
CA THR A 203 -6.00 3.82 -0.47
C THR A 203 -5.35 4.41 -1.71
N ASN A 204 -5.05 5.69 -1.66
CA ASN A 204 -4.32 6.37 -2.73
C ASN A 204 -2.80 6.18 -2.65
N SER A 205 -2.26 5.68 -1.52
CA SER A 205 -0.82 5.49 -1.31
C SER A 205 -0.42 4.03 -1.53
N ILE A 206 0.30 3.78 -2.61
CA ILE A 206 0.73 2.44 -3.01
C ILE A 206 2.22 2.46 -3.29
N GLY A 207 3.01 1.73 -2.49
CA GLY A 207 4.48 1.69 -2.64
C GLY A 207 5.15 3.06 -2.50
N GLY A 208 4.50 3.98 -1.77
CA GLY A 208 4.93 5.37 -1.60
C GLY A 208 4.43 6.34 -2.68
N PHE A 209 3.70 5.85 -3.68
CA PHE A 209 3.09 6.69 -4.73
C PHE A 209 1.65 7.02 -4.37
N GLU A 210 1.31 8.31 -4.36
CA GLU A 210 -0.02 8.82 -4.01
C GLU A 210 -0.92 9.07 -5.24
N GLN A 211 -0.42 8.77 -6.45
CA GLN A 211 -1.11 9.09 -7.70
C GLN A 211 -1.66 7.88 -8.46
N ILE A 212 -1.41 6.65 -7.97
CA ILE A 212 -1.86 5.43 -8.67
C ILE A 212 -3.38 5.30 -8.61
N ALA A 213 -3.97 5.59 -7.47
CA ALA A 213 -5.43 5.62 -7.27
C ALA A 213 -5.82 6.93 -6.57
N PRO A 214 -5.73 8.09 -7.27
CA PRO A 214 -5.84 9.41 -6.65
C PRO A 214 -7.22 9.69 -6.04
N ASP A 215 -8.27 9.02 -6.53
CA ASP A 215 -9.66 9.13 -6.09
C ASP A 215 -10.08 8.02 -5.11
N ALA A 216 -9.14 7.18 -4.65
CA ALA A 216 -9.45 6.17 -3.63
C ALA A 216 -9.83 6.87 -2.32
N LEU A 217 -10.99 6.49 -1.78
CA LEU A 217 -11.50 6.95 -0.49
C LEU A 217 -11.42 5.79 0.51
N LEU A 218 -11.25 6.13 1.78
CA LEU A 218 -11.01 5.14 2.83
C LEU A 218 -12.28 4.49 3.38
N ASP A 219 -13.47 5.02 3.02
CA ASP A 219 -14.75 4.71 3.66
C ASP A 219 -15.97 4.78 2.72
N ASP A 220 -15.76 4.70 1.40
CA ASP A 220 -16.84 4.78 0.39
C ASP A 220 -17.47 3.43 0.01
N GLY A 221 -16.99 2.32 0.59
CA GLY A 221 -17.45 0.97 0.29
C GLY A 221 -17.00 0.45 -1.08
N LYS A 222 -16.00 1.10 -1.69
CA LYS A 222 -15.52 0.76 -3.02
C LYS A 222 -14.01 0.54 -3.05
N PHE A 223 -13.60 -0.40 -3.88
CA PHE A 223 -12.23 -0.49 -4.37
C PHE A 223 -12.05 0.39 -5.60
N THR A 224 -10.84 0.85 -5.83
CA THR A 224 -10.41 1.27 -7.16
C THR A 224 -9.77 0.06 -7.86
N LEU A 225 -10.43 -0.46 -8.88
CA LEU A 225 -9.91 -1.52 -9.75
C LEU A 225 -9.13 -0.89 -10.90
N ILE A 226 -7.87 -1.30 -11.03
CA ILE A 226 -6.97 -0.88 -12.12
C ILE A 226 -6.52 -2.15 -12.85
N VAL A 227 -6.82 -2.27 -14.14
CA VAL A 227 -6.29 -3.38 -14.96
C VAL A 227 -5.37 -2.80 -16.03
N VAL A 228 -4.11 -3.18 -15.99
CA VAL A 228 -3.11 -2.82 -17.00
C VAL A 228 -3.16 -3.87 -18.09
N LYS A 229 -3.82 -3.52 -19.20
CA LYS A 229 -3.96 -4.38 -20.37
C LYS A 229 -2.61 -4.69 -20.99
N SER A 230 -2.57 -5.70 -21.87
CA SER A 230 -1.36 -6.05 -22.61
C SER A 230 -0.71 -4.81 -23.22
N SER A 231 0.55 -4.59 -22.90
CA SER A 231 1.30 -3.40 -23.27
C SER A 231 2.75 -3.76 -23.60
N ASN A 232 3.35 -3.08 -24.55
CA ASN A 232 4.77 -3.21 -24.82
C ASN A 232 5.60 -2.38 -23.82
N LEU A 233 6.91 -2.48 -23.87
CA LEU A 233 7.82 -1.77 -22.96
C LEU A 233 7.60 -0.24 -22.99
N VAL A 234 7.45 0.33 -24.18
CA VAL A 234 7.26 1.78 -24.37
C VAL A 234 5.91 2.22 -23.77
N ASP A 235 4.84 1.46 -24.02
CA ASP A 235 3.53 1.72 -23.39
C ASP A 235 3.61 1.70 -21.86
N MET A 236 4.34 0.73 -21.29
CA MET A 236 4.52 0.63 -19.83
C MET A 236 5.28 1.82 -19.26
N MET A 237 6.33 2.28 -19.95
CA MET A 237 7.07 3.46 -19.53
C MET A 237 6.21 4.72 -19.58
N HIS A 238 5.44 4.90 -20.64
CA HIS A 238 4.45 5.98 -20.74
C HIS A 238 3.42 5.93 -19.60
N LEU A 239 2.92 4.73 -19.25
CA LEU A 239 1.98 4.59 -18.13
C LEU A 239 2.61 5.01 -16.81
N VAL A 240 3.86 4.62 -16.54
CA VAL A 240 4.58 5.04 -15.33
C VAL A 240 4.75 6.55 -15.31
N ALA A 241 5.18 7.16 -16.41
CA ALA A 241 5.31 8.62 -16.52
C ALA A 241 3.96 9.32 -16.28
N GLN A 242 2.86 8.81 -16.84
CA GLN A 242 1.52 9.35 -16.61
C GLN A 242 1.01 9.21 -15.17
N VAL A 243 1.39 8.14 -14.46
CA VAL A 243 1.10 7.99 -13.01
C VAL A 243 1.80 9.08 -12.23
N LEU A 244 3.07 9.36 -12.55
CA LEU A 244 3.86 10.38 -11.89
C LEU A 244 3.38 11.80 -12.25
N ASN A 245 2.80 11.97 -13.44
CA ASN A 245 2.22 13.21 -13.94
C ASN A 245 0.76 13.39 -13.47
N GLY A 246 0.54 13.45 -12.16
CA GLY A 246 -0.75 13.79 -11.58
C GLY A 246 -1.91 12.87 -11.95
N GLY A 247 -1.66 11.58 -12.24
CA GLY A 247 -2.72 10.62 -12.52
C GLY A 247 -3.28 10.65 -13.94
N LYS A 248 -2.57 11.22 -14.91
CA LYS A 248 -3.01 11.25 -16.34
C LYS A 248 -3.18 9.86 -16.96
N HIS A 249 -2.67 8.80 -16.33
CA HIS A 249 -2.89 7.40 -16.75
C HIS A 249 -4.36 6.98 -16.72
N LEU A 250 -5.23 7.65 -15.97
CA LEU A 250 -6.66 7.31 -15.85
C LEU A 250 -7.41 7.38 -17.19
N SER A 251 -6.97 8.22 -18.10
CA SER A 251 -7.54 8.35 -19.45
C SER A 251 -6.87 7.47 -20.51
N ASN A 252 -5.86 6.68 -20.13
CA ASN A 252 -5.12 5.85 -21.08
C ASN A 252 -5.92 4.61 -21.49
N SER A 253 -6.05 4.35 -22.81
CA SER A 253 -6.80 3.21 -23.34
C SER A 253 -6.26 1.82 -22.91
N LYS A 254 -5.02 1.76 -22.47
CA LYS A 254 -4.38 0.55 -21.92
C LYS A 254 -4.75 0.26 -20.47
N ILE A 255 -5.46 1.18 -19.82
CA ILE A 255 -5.94 1.04 -18.45
C ILE A 255 -7.46 0.82 -18.47
N LEU A 256 -7.95 -0.14 -17.68
CA LEU A 256 -9.30 -0.15 -17.16
C LEU A 256 -9.22 0.42 -15.75
N TYR A 257 -9.95 1.48 -15.49
CA TYR A 257 -10.02 2.15 -14.19
C TYR A 257 -11.47 2.30 -13.78
N THR A 258 -11.88 1.71 -12.67
CA THR A 258 -13.27 1.76 -12.22
C THR A 258 -13.38 1.55 -10.71
N LYS A 259 -14.48 2.05 -10.13
CA LYS A 259 -14.86 1.80 -8.74
C LYS A 259 -15.79 0.59 -8.65
N THR A 260 -15.55 -0.30 -7.70
CA THR A 260 -16.33 -1.52 -7.52
C THR A 260 -16.29 -2.01 -6.08
N SER A 261 -17.34 -2.66 -5.60
CA SER A 261 -17.39 -3.24 -4.25
C SER A 261 -16.95 -4.70 -4.21
N LYS A 262 -17.01 -5.38 -5.35
CA LYS A 262 -16.66 -6.80 -5.46
C LYS A 262 -15.90 -7.07 -6.74
N ILE A 263 -14.89 -7.94 -6.65
CA ILE A 263 -14.09 -8.39 -7.79
C ILE A 263 -13.91 -9.89 -7.69
N ILE A 264 -14.07 -10.58 -8.83
CA ILE A 264 -13.72 -12.01 -8.94
C ILE A 264 -12.68 -12.11 -10.05
N ALA A 265 -11.45 -12.48 -9.69
CA ALA A 265 -10.37 -12.64 -10.65
C ALA A 265 -10.00 -14.12 -10.83
N ARG A 266 -9.99 -14.57 -12.10
CA ARG A 266 -9.69 -15.96 -12.48
C ARG A 266 -8.72 -15.98 -13.66
N PRO A 267 -7.70 -16.84 -13.67
CA PRO A 267 -7.00 -17.16 -14.89
C PRO A 267 -7.92 -18.08 -15.74
N PRO A 268 -8.08 -17.84 -17.04
CA PRO A 268 -8.96 -18.66 -17.90
C PRO A 268 -8.46 -20.12 -18.08
N ASN A 269 -7.21 -20.39 -17.84
CA ASN A 269 -6.61 -21.73 -17.87
C ASN A 269 -5.93 -21.99 -16.52
N SER A 270 -5.55 -23.22 -16.23
CA SER A 270 -4.86 -23.65 -15.00
C SER A 270 -3.50 -22.94 -14.75
N SER A 271 -3.30 -21.74 -15.27
CA SER A 271 -2.12 -20.93 -15.03
C SER A 271 -2.16 -20.39 -13.60
N ASN A 272 -1.08 -20.57 -12.87
CA ASN A 272 -0.90 -19.98 -11.56
C ASN A 272 -0.80 -18.45 -11.70
N MET A 273 -1.76 -17.74 -11.12
CA MET A 273 -1.68 -16.30 -10.94
C MET A 273 -1.56 -16.03 -9.45
N MET A 274 -0.40 -15.57 -9.01
CA MET A 274 -0.15 -15.22 -7.62
C MET A 274 -0.91 -13.97 -7.25
N ILE A 275 -1.46 -13.96 -6.05
CA ILE A 275 -2.17 -12.83 -5.45
C ILE A 275 -1.29 -12.22 -4.37
N ASN A 276 -1.12 -10.90 -4.46
CA ASN A 276 -0.45 -10.08 -3.47
C ASN A 276 -1.50 -9.33 -2.64
N LEU A 277 -1.31 -9.25 -1.34
CA LEU A 277 -2.13 -8.48 -0.40
C LEU A 277 -1.19 -7.66 0.49
N ASP A 278 -1.27 -6.34 0.40
CA ASP A 278 -0.44 -5.36 1.15
C ASP A 278 1.08 -5.63 1.05
N GLY A 279 1.54 -6.11 -0.12
CA GLY A 279 2.96 -6.41 -0.37
C GLY A 279 3.38 -7.84 -0.03
N GLU A 280 2.48 -8.66 0.55
CA GLU A 280 2.76 -10.03 0.95
C GLU A 280 2.05 -11.05 0.03
N TYR A 281 2.58 -12.27 -0.02
CA TYR A 281 1.94 -13.37 -0.77
C TYR A 281 0.62 -13.78 -0.09
N GLY A 282 -0.49 -13.48 -0.74
CA GLY A 282 -1.84 -13.82 -0.27
C GLY A 282 -2.26 -15.26 -0.56
N GLY A 283 -1.83 -15.80 -1.69
CA GLY A 283 -2.24 -17.11 -2.25
C GLY A 283 -2.25 -17.08 -3.77
N ASN A 284 -3.01 -17.97 -4.39
CA ASN A 284 -3.18 -18.05 -5.84
C ASN A 284 -4.65 -17.82 -6.23
N ALA A 285 -4.87 -17.28 -7.43
CA ALA A 285 -6.21 -17.21 -8.01
C ALA A 285 -6.75 -18.65 -8.30
N PRO A 286 -8.08 -18.82 -8.30
CA PRO A 286 -9.10 -17.77 -8.29
C PRO A 286 -9.23 -17.07 -6.95
N VAL A 287 -9.57 -15.78 -6.99
CA VAL A 287 -9.78 -14.95 -5.81
C VAL A 287 -11.07 -14.14 -5.94
N THR A 288 -11.77 -14.01 -4.83
CA THR A 288 -12.88 -13.05 -4.67
C THR A 288 -12.45 -11.98 -3.69
N PHE A 289 -12.45 -10.72 -4.12
CA PHE A 289 -12.29 -9.56 -3.26
C PHE A 289 -13.67 -8.97 -2.95
N THR A 290 -13.90 -8.65 -1.69
CA THR A 290 -15.11 -7.96 -1.22
C THR A 290 -14.71 -6.77 -0.35
N ASN A 291 -15.23 -5.58 -0.64
CA ASN A 291 -15.05 -4.43 0.23
C ASN A 291 -15.99 -4.56 1.43
N LEU A 292 -15.40 -4.61 2.61
CA LEU A 292 -16.13 -4.56 3.89
C LEU A 292 -16.22 -3.09 4.31
N HIS A 293 -17.34 -2.48 3.96
CA HIS A 293 -17.58 -1.05 4.16
C HIS A 293 -17.57 -0.68 5.64
N GLN A 294 -16.81 0.36 6.00
CA GLN A 294 -16.72 0.93 7.35
C GLN A 294 -16.49 -0.14 8.43
N HIS A 295 -15.50 -1.00 8.23
CA HIS A 295 -15.34 -2.25 8.96
C HIS A 295 -14.48 -2.15 10.21
N VAL A 296 -13.44 -1.32 10.23
CA VAL A 296 -12.52 -1.13 11.36
C VAL A 296 -12.48 0.33 11.77
N GLU A 297 -12.70 0.62 13.06
CA GLU A 297 -12.56 1.98 13.59
C GLU A 297 -11.08 2.28 13.83
N ILE A 298 -10.56 3.31 13.16
CA ILE A 298 -9.16 3.71 13.24
C ILE A 298 -9.00 5.09 13.85
N ILE A 299 -7.99 5.23 14.72
CA ILE A 299 -7.60 6.52 15.30
C ILE A 299 -6.76 7.28 14.28
N ALA A 300 -7.33 8.35 13.74
CA ALA A 300 -6.65 9.26 12.83
C ALA A 300 -7.31 10.64 12.86
N SER A 301 -6.57 11.66 12.46
CA SER A 301 -7.08 13.03 12.35
C SER A 301 -7.82 13.23 11.04
N THR A 302 -9.13 13.30 11.10
CA THR A 302 -9.97 13.60 9.92
C THR A 302 -9.65 14.98 9.34
N ASP A 303 -9.29 15.94 10.20
CA ASP A 303 -8.89 17.28 9.77
C ASP A 303 -7.58 17.29 8.97
N ASP A 304 -6.61 16.45 9.35
CA ASP A 304 -5.34 16.37 8.62
C ASP A 304 -5.51 15.63 7.29
N ILE A 305 -6.37 14.60 7.26
CA ILE A 305 -6.73 13.91 6.02
C ILE A 305 -7.39 14.88 5.04
N GLN A 306 -8.37 15.68 5.48
CA GLN A 306 -9.05 16.65 4.64
C GLN A 306 -8.11 17.75 4.13
N LYS A 307 -7.28 18.32 5.01
CA LYS A 307 -6.29 19.34 4.62
C LYS A 307 -5.27 18.86 3.60
N ALA A 308 -4.96 17.58 3.60
CA ALA A 308 -4.01 17.01 2.65
C ALA A 308 -4.65 16.78 1.28
N VAL A 309 -5.94 16.43 1.25
CA VAL A 309 -6.73 16.38 0.00
C VAL A 309 -6.76 17.77 -0.65
N ASP A 310 -6.95 18.83 0.15
CA ASP A 310 -7.05 20.21 -0.35
C ASP A 310 -5.70 20.78 -0.86
N LYS A 311 -4.56 20.24 -0.38
CA LYS A 311 -3.20 20.70 -0.77
C LYS A 311 -2.56 19.96 -1.95
N LYS A 312 -3.19 18.93 -2.48
CA LYS A 312 -2.60 18.04 -3.50
C LYS A 312 -2.27 18.72 -4.83
N ASP A 313 -2.83 19.88 -5.12
CA ASP A 313 -2.68 20.53 -6.42
C ASP A 313 -1.37 21.34 -6.60
N GLU A 314 -0.59 21.59 -5.52
CA GLU A 314 0.54 22.54 -5.59
C GLU A 314 1.94 21.92 -5.80
N ASN A 315 2.16 20.62 -5.56
CA ASN A 315 3.52 20.03 -5.50
C ASN A 315 3.81 18.91 -6.52
N ALA A 316 2.96 18.68 -7.49
CA ALA A 316 3.12 17.56 -8.44
C ALA A 316 4.18 17.80 -9.53
N GLU A 317 4.47 19.06 -9.88
CA GLU A 317 5.33 19.42 -11.03
C GLU A 317 6.82 19.09 -10.82
N ASP A 318 7.39 19.32 -9.64
CA ASP A 318 8.84 19.21 -9.40
C ASP A 318 9.38 17.75 -9.42
N VAL A 319 8.57 16.77 -9.00
CA VAL A 319 8.98 15.36 -8.95
C VAL A 319 8.88 14.70 -10.31
N GLU A 320 7.97 15.15 -11.15
CA GLU A 320 7.72 14.70 -12.49
C GLU A 320 8.90 14.99 -13.41
N ASP A 321 9.34 16.24 -13.45
CA ASP A 321 10.44 16.69 -14.33
C ASP A 321 11.74 15.96 -14.02
N ALA A 322 12.06 15.75 -12.74
CA ALA A 322 13.24 15.02 -12.32
C ALA A 322 13.22 13.54 -12.76
N PHE A 323 12.05 12.89 -12.66
CA PHE A 323 11.87 11.49 -13.06
C PHE A 323 11.92 11.33 -14.58
N ILE A 324 11.19 12.17 -15.32
CA ILE A 324 11.17 12.12 -16.79
C ILE A 324 12.60 12.25 -17.33
N LYS A 325 13.34 13.22 -16.83
CA LYS A 325 14.74 13.45 -17.21
C LYS A 325 15.62 12.22 -16.97
N GLU A 326 15.51 11.57 -15.83
CA GLU A 326 16.32 10.39 -15.50
C GLU A 326 15.94 9.17 -16.36
N VAL A 327 14.65 8.98 -16.65
CA VAL A 327 14.19 7.89 -17.54
C VAL A 327 14.60 8.15 -18.99
N GLU A 328 14.56 9.38 -19.48
CA GLU A 328 15.03 9.76 -20.81
C GLU A 328 16.54 9.53 -20.95
N GLU A 329 17.32 9.90 -19.92
CA GLU A 329 18.76 9.59 -19.87
C GLU A 329 19.05 8.08 -19.94
N LEU A 330 18.28 7.27 -19.23
CA LEU A 330 18.46 5.81 -19.18
C LEU A 330 18.01 5.09 -20.46
N THR A 331 16.96 5.59 -21.11
CA THR A 331 16.33 4.90 -22.24
C THR A 331 16.66 5.50 -23.57
N ASN A 332 17.24 6.69 -23.58
CA ASN A 332 17.49 7.51 -24.77
C ASN A 332 16.21 7.67 -25.62
N THR A 333 15.08 7.89 -24.97
CA THR A 333 13.77 8.01 -25.60
C THR A 333 13.06 9.23 -25.00
N ASP A 334 12.51 10.08 -25.84
CA ASP A 334 11.64 11.19 -25.45
C ASP A 334 10.34 10.59 -24.84
N ILE A 335 10.16 10.76 -23.55
CA ILE A 335 9.06 10.16 -22.77
C ILE A 335 7.87 11.11 -22.67
N ASN A 336 8.13 12.41 -22.54
CA ASN A 336 7.08 13.41 -22.37
C ASN A 336 6.56 13.99 -23.71
N GLY A 337 7.27 13.72 -24.82
CA GLY A 337 6.87 14.18 -26.16
C GLY A 337 7.19 15.66 -26.43
N ASP A 338 8.10 16.27 -25.65
CA ASP A 338 8.53 17.67 -25.84
C ASP A 338 9.56 17.84 -26.95
N GLY A 339 10.11 16.72 -27.45
CA GLY A 339 11.09 16.67 -28.50
C GLY A 339 12.55 16.79 -28.02
N GLU A 340 12.76 16.82 -26.69
CA GLU A 340 14.09 16.86 -26.08
C GLU A 340 14.39 15.53 -25.40
N ILE A 341 15.59 14.99 -25.62
CA ILE A 341 16.08 13.82 -24.86
C ILE A 341 17.20 14.32 -23.96
N HIS A 342 16.99 14.26 -22.65
CA HIS A 342 18.01 14.65 -21.69
C HIS A 342 19.10 13.58 -21.64
N SER A 343 20.21 13.78 -22.38
CA SER A 343 21.37 12.90 -22.32
C SER A 343 22.47 13.53 -21.47
N SER A 344 22.98 12.81 -20.48
CA SER A 344 24.24 13.21 -19.82
C SER A 344 25.38 13.10 -20.85
N LYS A 345 25.78 14.22 -21.44
CA LYS A 345 27.07 14.28 -22.11
C LYS A 345 28.15 13.97 -21.09
N LYS A 346 28.79 12.80 -21.20
CA LYS A 346 30.12 12.63 -20.66
C LYS A 346 30.99 13.70 -21.31
N GLU A 347 31.38 14.70 -20.54
CA GLU A 347 32.51 15.55 -20.92
C GLU A 347 33.74 14.65 -20.92
N ASP A 348 34.15 14.23 -22.11
CA ASP A 348 35.48 13.67 -22.32
C ASP A 348 36.48 14.80 -22.02
N HIS A 349 37.04 14.80 -20.85
CA HIS A 349 38.26 15.51 -20.56
C HIS A 349 39.41 14.79 -21.29
N GLU A 350 39.61 15.14 -22.56
CA GLU A 350 40.96 15.11 -23.13
C GLU A 350 41.77 16.24 -22.51
N ASN A 351 42.70 15.85 -21.64
CA ASN A 351 44.10 16.37 -21.65
C ASN A 351 44.91 15.66 -20.57
#